data_ea15e71b8c4b2606322ccbfb5e16fad9
#
_entry.id   ea15e71b8c4b2606322ccbfb5e16fad9
#
_cell.length_a   1.000
_cell.length_b   1.000
_cell.length_c   1.000
_cell.angle_alpha   90.00
_cell.angle_beta   90.00
_cell.angle_gamma   90.00
#
_symmetry.space_group_name_H-M   'P 1'
#
loop_
_entity.id
_entity.type
_entity.pdbx_description
1 polymer ?
#
loop_
_entity_poly.entity_id
_entity_poly.type
_entity_poly.pdbx_seq_one_letter_code
_entity_poly.pdbx_strand_id
1 'polypeptide(L)'
;MANPTKPEPTVSVLAQHVSEHLSVFVVAESTDSKKPANGGLRLLNYPSDEACIADGQRLAGLMTHKHDLYGTGFAGGKIVARAQEPAAVKDELISVTAGLLESLDGSMITGCDLNTSLEDMERLMSLTPHVLAAVGSPVDASAATAHGTLGAVEAVLSSDLKDATPGRALVHGCGAVGGTVAKTLVDQGWTVFTVDLNRERAGLAGATPLPPSCPWWEVKVDLMLPCSISGLINSEIAEGMRTKAVVPAANAPFQN
;
A
#
# COMPACT_ATOMS: atom_id res chain seq x y z
N MET A 1 -29.04 -19.16 -1.12
CA MET A 1 -28.89 -19.03 0.34
C MET A 1 -27.77 -18.04 0.56
N ALA A 2 -28.08 -16.86 1.13
CA ALA A 2 -27.06 -15.86 1.46
C ALA A 2 -26.16 -16.44 2.56
N ASN A 3 -24.84 -16.47 2.31
CA ASN A 3 -23.87 -16.86 3.31
C ASN A 3 -24.00 -15.87 4.49
N PRO A 4 -24.09 -16.32 5.75
CA PRO A 4 -24.14 -15.40 6.87
C PRO A 4 -22.88 -14.54 6.82
N THR A 5 -23.08 -13.24 6.69
CA THR A 5 -21.98 -12.26 6.72
C THR A 5 -21.25 -12.44 8.05
N LYS A 6 -19.97 -12.86 7.96
CA LYS A 6 -19.07 -12.86 9.10
C LYS A 6 -19.10 -11.46 9.70
N PRO A 7 -19.30 -11.29 11.02
CA PRO A 7 -19.31 -9.95 11.61
C PRO A 7 -18.02 -9.24 11.21
N GLU A 8 -18.14 -7.96 10.84
CA GLU A 8 -16.95 -7.17 10.54
C GLU A 8 -16.02 -7.18 11.76
N PRO A 9 -14.74 -7.44 11.54
CA PRO A 9 -13.78 -7.52 12.62
C PRO A 9 -13.68 -6.17 13.36
N THR A 10 -13.74 -6.23 14.67
CA THR A 10 -13.62 -5.01 15.50
C THR A 10 -12.17 -4.63 15.62
N VAL A 11 -11.76 -3.60 14.88
CA VAL A 11 -10.40 -3.05 14.95
C VAL A 11 -10.34 -2.00 16.05
N SER A 12 -9.43 -2.18 17.00
CA SER A 12 -9.25 -1.27 18.14
C SER A 12 -7.80 -0.76 18.26
N VAL A 13 -7.64 0.35 18.98
CA VAL A 13 -6.33 0.83 19.40
C VAL A 13 -5.86 -0.01 20.57
N LEU A 14 -4.75 -0.75 20.39
CA LEU A 14 -4.17 -1.64 21.40
C LEU A 14 -3.18 -0.91 22.31
N ALA A 15 -2.40 0.01 21.72
CA ALA A 15 -1.39 0.79 22.41
C ALA A 15 -1.21 2.13 21.69
N GLN A 16 -0.78 3.15 22.44
CA GLN A 16 -0.55 4.48 21.89
C GLN A 16 0.54 5.24 22.63
N HIS A 17 1.18 6.17 21.92
CA HIS A 17 2.02 7.23 22.45
C HIS A 17 1.57 8.55 21.83
N VAL A 18 1.43 9.59 22.66
CA VAL A 18 1.06 10.94 22.20
C VAL A 18 1.98 11.95 22.87
N SER A 19 2.68 12.73 22.06
CA SER A 19 3.51 13.85 22.48
C SER A 19 3.20 15.11 21.66
N GLU A 20 3.88 16.21 21.93
CA GLU A 20 3.73 17.46 21.17
C GLU A 20 4.09 17.30 19.68
N HIS A 21 5.08 16.45 19.37
CA HIS A 21 5.64 16.34 18.02
C HIS A 21 5.30 15.04 17.31
N LEU A 22 4.96 13.99 18.08
CA LEU A 22 4.73 12.63 17.55
C LEU A 22 3.56 11.96 18.27
N SER A 23 2.60 11.46 17.51
CA SER A 23 1.58 10.53 17.99
C SER A 23 1.76 9.20 17.27
N VAL A 24 1.73 8.08 18.00
CA VAL A 24 1.83 6.71 17.46
C VAL A 24 0.69 5.87 18.00
N PHE A 25 -0.01 5.17 17.12
CA PHE A 25 -1.14 4.30 17.47
C PHE A 25 -0.92 2.91 16.86
N VAL A 26 -1.00 1.90 17.71
CA VAL A 26 -1.03 0.48 17.30
C VAL A 26 -2.49 0.05 17.21
N VAL A 27 -2.93 -0.33 16.03
CA VAL A 27 -4.32 -0.67 15.73
C VAL A 27 -4.39 -2.10 15.20
N ALA A 28 -5.23 -2.94 15.77
CA ALA A 28 -5.35 -4.32 15.34
C ALA A 28 -6.71 -4.94 15.69
N GLU A 29 -7.03 -6.05 15.05
CA GLU A 29 -8.21 -6.88 15.33
C GLU A 29 -8.00 -7.89 16.45
N SER A 30 -6.75 -8.27 16.72
CA SER A 30 -6.43 -9.33 17.66
C SER A 30 -5.40 -8.88 18.67
N THR A 31 -5.59 -9.29 19.91
CA THR A 31 -4.60 -9.22 21.00
C THR A 31 -3.98 -10.59 21.32
N ASP A 32 -4.26 -11.62 20.51
CA ASP A 32 -3.78 -12.98 20.73
C ASP A 32 -2.38 -13.18 20.12
N SER A 33 -1.38 -13.37 20.94
CA SER A 33 0.00 -13.65 20.50
C SER A 33 0.15 -14.96 19.71
N LYS A 34 -0.81 -15.89 19.80
CA LYS A 34 -0.85 -17.10 18.97
C LYS A 34 -1.34 -16.82 17.55
N LYS A 35 -2.07 -15.74 17.35
CA LYS A 35 -2.46 -15.19 16.06
C LYS A 35 -2.16 -13.69 16.05
N PRO A 36 -0.87 -13.31 16.02
CA PRO A 36 -0.48 -11.91 16.11
C PRO A 36 -1.06 -11.09 14.95
N ALA A 37 -1.34 -9.84 15.21
CA ALA A 37 -1.69 -8.90 14.16
C ALA A 37 -0.41 -8.50 13.39
N ASN A 38 -0.54 -8.32 12.07
CA ASN A 38 0.55 -7.86 11.23
C ASN A 38 0.11 -6.71 10.31
N GLY A 39 0.98 -5.72 10.19
CA GLY A 39 0.84 -4.58 9.29
C GLY A 39 1.98 -3.61 9.43
N GLY A 40 2.20 -2.76 8.41
CA GLY A 40 3.35 -1.86 8.36
C GLY A 40 3.24 -0.64 9.27
N LEU A 41 4.38 -0.03 9.58
CA LEU A 41 4.54 1.24 10.28
C LEU A 41 4.47 2.39 9.26
N ARG A 42 3.41 3.21 9.33
CA ARG A 42 3.16 4.36 8.46
C ARG A 42 3.36 5.66 9.22
N LEU A 43 4.12 6.58 8.65
CA LEU A 43 4.34 7.91 9.21
C LEU A 43 3.86 8.98 8.21
N LEU A 44 2.85 9.77 8.58
CA LEU A 44 2.33 10.86 7.74
C LEU A 44 2.02 12.11 8.57
N ASN A 45 1.86 13.24 7.87
CA ASN A 45 1.30 14.45 8.46
C ASN A 45 -0.24 14.40 8.36
N TYR A 46 -0.86 13.63 9.26
CA TYR A 46 -2.32 13.60 9.36
C TYR A 46 -2.86 14.90 9.96
N PRO A 47 -4.08 15.32 9.58
CA PRO A 47 -4.67 16.56 10.11
C PRO A 47 -5.00 16.47 11.60
N SER A 48 -5.25 15.27 12.15
CA SER A 48 -5.50 15.03 13.57
C SER A 48 -5.18 13.58 13.96
N ASP A 49 -5.17 13.30 15.25
CA ASP A 49 -4.98 11.95 15.79
C ASP A 49 -6.17 11.04 15.43
N GLU A 50 -7.40 11.58 15.39
CA GLU A 50 -8.59 10.83 14.97
C GLU A 50 -8.48 10.41 13.51
N ALA A 51 -7.99 11.28 12.62
CA ALA A 51 -7.76 10.95 11.22
C ALA A 51 -6.65 9.89 11.07
N CYS A 52 -5.61 9.96 11.90
CA CYS A 52 -4.55 8.96 11.95
C CYS A 52 -5.09 7.60 12.38
N ILE A 53 -5.86 7.54 13.47
CA ILE A 53 -6.49 6.31 13.97
C ILE A 53 -7.46 5.72 12.94
N ALA A 54 -8.30 6.55 12.32
CA ALA A 54 -9.27 6.10 11.32
C ALA A 54 -8.58 5.45 10.11
N ASP A 55 -7.47 6.03 9.60
CA ASP A 55 -6.68 5.41 8.54
C ASP A 55 -6.05 4.09 9.01
N GLY A 56 -5.54 4.04 10.24
CA GLY A 56 -5.03 2.82 10.86
C GLY A 56 -6.06 1.70 10.91
N GLN A 57 -7.28 1.99 11.38
CA GLN A 57 -8.38 1.04 11.47
C GLN A 57 -8.79 0.51 10.09
N ARG A 58 -8.96 1.40 9.13
CA ARG A 58 -9.24 1.04 7.73
C ARG A 58 -8.16 0.13 7.15
N LEU A 59 -6.89 0.44 7.38
CA LEU A 59 -5.76 -0.33 6.86
C LEU A 59 -5.62 -1.69 7.56
N ALA A 60 -5.85 -1.77 8.88
CA ALA A 60 -5.86 -3.03 9.61
C ALA A 60 -6.94 -3.98 9.07
N GLY A 61 -8.16 -3.49 8.82
CA GLY A 61 -9.22 -4.28 8.18
C GLY A 61 -8.81 -4.80 6.78
N LEU A 62 -8.17 -3.97 5.95
CA LEU A 62 -7.62 -4.41 4.66
C LEU A 62 -6.53 -5.47 4.82
N MET A 63 -5.69 -5.36 5.85
CA MET A 63 -4.67 -6.37 6.16
C MET A 63 -5.30 -7.71 6.57
N THR A 64 -6.42 -7.71 7.31
CA THR A 64 -7.16 -8.94 7.62
C THR A 64 -7.60 -9.67 6.36
N HIS A 65 -8.26 -8.97 5.45
CA HIS A 65 -8.68 -9.56 4.18
C HIS A 65 -7.48 -10.14 3.41
N LYS A 66 -6.35 -9.43 3.40
CA LYS A 66 -5.13 -9.90 2.74
C LYS A 66 -4.57 -11.15 3.41
N HIS A 67 -4.51 -11.19 4.74
CA HIS A 67 -4.03 -12.34 5.50
C HIS A 67 -4.94 -13.55 5.36
N ASP A 68 -6.26 -13.37 5.37
CA ASP A 68 -7.24 -14.42 5.14
C ASP A 68 -7.12 -14.98 3.71
N LEU A 69 -6.97 -14.11 2.69
CA LEU A 69 -6.85 -14.51 1.29
C LEU A 69 -5.60 -15.38 1.04
N TYR A 70 -4.47 -15.02 1.66
CA TYR A 70 -3.20 -15.72 1.46
C TYR A 70 -2.90 -16.78 2.52
N GLY A 71 -3.77 -16.98 3.50
CA GLY A 71 -3.61 -17.99 4.55
C GLY A 71 -2.32 -17.80 5.38
N THR A 72 -1.92 -16.56 5.66
CA THR A 72 -0.64 -16.25 6.31
C THR A 72 -0.60 -16.58 7.79
N GLY A 73 -1.76 -16.80 8.43
CA GLY A 73 -1.87 -17.06 9.87
C GLY A 73 -1.89 -15.82 10.76
N PHE A 74 -1.75 -14.61 10.19
CA PHE A 74 -1.85 -13.35 10.93
C PHE A 74 -3.28 -12.82 11.00
N ALA A 75 -3.55 -12.01 12.03
CA ALA A 75 -4.67 -11.06 12.04
C ALA A 75 -4.24 -9.75 11.37
N GLY A 76 -5.19 -8.90 11.02
CA GLY A 76 -4.89 -7.58 10.48
C GLY A 76 -4.46 -6.60 11.57
N GLY A 77 -3.41 -5.85 11.31
CA GLY A 77 -2.91 -4.78 12.15
C GLY A 77 -2.32 -3.63 11.34
N LYS A 78 -2.08 -2.52 12.02
CA LYS A 78 -1.39 -1.35 11.47
C LYS A 78 -0.77 -0.54 12.58
N ILE A 79 0.42 0.00 12.36
CA ILE A 79 0.94 1.08 13.17
C ILE A 79 0.88 2.35 12.34
N VAL A 80 0.23 3.37 12.87
CA VAL A 80 0.12 4.68 12.23
C VAL A 80 0.69 5.74 13.14
N ALA A 81 1.49 6.64 12.55
CA ALA A 81 2.13 7.71 13.27
C ALA A 81 1.85 9.06 12.59
N ARG A 82 1.58 10.07 13.40
CA ARG A 82 1.38 11.46 12.97
C ARG A 82 2.51 12.33 13.45
N ALA A 83 3.12 13.07 12.52
CA ALA A 83 4.06 14.16 12.82
C ALA A 83 3.92 15.26 11.77
N GLN A 84 4.13 16.53 12.15
CA GLN A 84 4.13 17.64 11.20
C GLN A 84 5.32 17.55 10.25
N GLU A 85 6.48 17.18 10.78
CA GLU A 85 7.72 16.97 10.04
C GLU A 85 8.19 15.50 10.16
N PRO A 86 7.70 14.59 9.32
CA PRO A 86 8.01 13.15 9.42
C PRO A 86 9.50 12.81 9.48
N ALA A 87 10.35 13.57 8.78
CA ALA A 87 11.79 13.30 8.77
C ALA A 87 12.47 13.64 10.10
N ALA A 88 11.96 14.61 10.84
CA ALA A 88 12.57 15.08 12.09
C ALA A 88 12.36 14.14 13.29
N VAL A 89 11.33 13.29 13.24
CA VAL A 89 10.91 12.44 14.37
C VAL A 89 11.31 10.97 14.24
N LYS A 90 12.15 10.61 13.26
CA LYS A 90 12.47 9.21 12.96
C LYS A 90 13.07 8.45 14.14
N ASP A 91 13.99 9.03 14.86
CA ASP A 91 14.65 8.40 15.99
C ASP A 91 13.68 8.17 17.15
N GLU A 92 12.83 9.16 17.44
CA GLU A 92 11.77 9.06 18.44
C GLU A 92 10.74 8.00 18.03
N LEU A 93 10.30 8.01 16.76
CA LEU A 93 9.35 7.03 16.20
C LEU A 93 9.85 5.60 16.42
N ILE A 94 11.10 5.31 16.10
CA ILE A 94 11.65 3.96 16.24
C ILE A 94 11.69 3.54 17.72
N SER A 95 12.15 4.41 18.61
CA SER A 95 12.23 4.11 20.05
C SER A 95 10.84 3.91 20.66
N VAL A 96 9.89 4.79 20.35
CA VAL A 96 8.50 4.70 20.81
C VAL A 96 7.83 3.43 20.27
N THR A 97 7.99 3.16 18.98
CA THR A 97 7.39 1.96 18.36
C THR A 97 7.93 0.68 19.00
N ALA A 98 9.23 0.59 19.27
CA ALA A 98 9.82 -0.56 19.97
C ALA A 98 9.16 -0.76 21.36
N GLY A 99 9.05 0.30 22.16
CA GLY A 99 8.41 0.23 23.49
C GLY A 99 6.95 -0.21 23.42
N LEU A 100 6.18 0.29 22.43
CA LEU A 100 4.79 -0.14 22.24
C LEU A 100 4.70 -1.62 21.85
N LEU A 101 5.55 -2.09 20.94
CA LEU A 101 5.59 -3.49 20.51
C LEU A 101 5.96 -4.43 21.66
N GLU A 102 6.96 -4.08 22.48
CA GLU A 102 7.34 -4.84 23.68
C GLU A 102 6.18 -4.91 24.68
N SER A 103 5.44 -3.83 24.88
CA SER A 103 4.27 -3.82 25.79
C SER A 103 3.12 -4.74 25.33
N LEU A 104 3.09 -5.09 24.05
CA LEU A 104 2.08 -5.96 23.43
C LEU A 104 2.50 -7.44 23.39
N ASP A 105 3.68 -7.79 23.92
CA ASP A 105 4.17 -9.17 24.12
C ASP A 105 3.91 -10.10 22.92
N GLY A 106 4.29 -9.66 21.73
CA GLY A 106 4.18 -10.44 20.49
C GLY A 106 2.80 -10.50 19.85
N SER A 107 1.81 -9.78 20.37
CA SER A 107 0.48 -9.71 19.74
C SER A 107 0.43 -8.79 18.50
N MET A 108 1.48 -8.00 18.26
CA MET A 108 1.64 -7.18 17.04
C MET A 108 3.03 -7.33 16.46
N ILE A 109 3.10 -7.51 15.14
CA ILE A 109 4.35 -7.57 14.35
C ILE A 109 4.26 -6.54 13.23
N THR A 110 5.31 -5.74 13.07
CA THR A 110 5.31 -4.64 12.08
C THR A 110 6.37 -4.80 10.98
N GLY A 111 6.28 -3.99 9.94
CA GLY A 111 7.24 -3.87 8.85
C GLY A 111 7.21 -2.48 8.22
N CYS A 112 7.82 -2.31 7.06
CA CYS A 112 7.82 -1.04 6.33
C CYS A 112 6.42 -0.64 5.82
N ASP A 113 6.19 0.68 5.75
CA ASP A 113 5.12 1.31 4.98
C ASP A 113 5.54 2.74 4.59
N LEU A 114 4.60 3.62 4.26
CA LEU A 114 4.88 4.98 3.82
C LEU A 114 5.75 5.75 4.83
N ASN A 115 6.78 6.39 4.30
CA ASN A 115 7.79 7.15 5.03
C ASN A 115 8.58 6.36 6.09
N THR A 116 8.60 5.02 5.99
CA THR A 116 9.54 4.15 6.71
C THR A 116 10.34 3.31 5.72
N SER A 117 11.57 2.98 6.07
CA SER A 117 12.54 2.29 5.21
C SER A 117 13.02 0.98 5.84
N LEU A 118 13.76 0.19 5.05
CA LEU A 118 14.44 -1.00 5.59
C LEU A 118 15.46 -0.63 6.67
N GLU A 119 16.16 0.51 6.54
CA GLU A 119 17.07 1.02 7.56
C GLU A 119 16.34 1.33 8.89
N ASP A 120 15.14 1.93 8.80
CA ASP A 120 14.28 2.13 9.98
C ASP A 120 13.91 0.77 10.61
N MET A 121 13.66 -0.25 9.80
CA MET A 121 13.35 -1.62 10.29
C MET A 121 14.56 -2.30 10.89
N GLU A 122 15.77 -2.15 10.32
CA GLU A 122 17.01 -2.65 10.93
C GLU A 122 17.22 -2.07 12.34
N ARG A 123 17.02 -0.76 12.47
CA ARG A 123 17.10 -0.09 13.78
C ARG A 123 16.04 -0.61 14.75
N LEU A 124 14.80 -0.77 14.28
CA LEU A 124 13.71 -1.30 15.10
C LEU A 124 14.00 -2.75 15.54
N MET A 125 14.54 -3.60 14.65
CA MET A 125 14.93 -4.99 14.95
C MET A 125 16.05 -5.09 16.00
N SER A 126 16.88 -4.06 16.15
CA SER A 126 17.88 -4.01 17.21
C SER A 126 17.28 -3.74 18.61
N LEU A 127 16.03 -3.27 18.67
CA LEU A 127 15.32 -2.89 19.90
C LEU A 127 14.20 -3.88 20.27
N THR A 128 13.61 -4.58 19.30
CA THR A 128 12.51 -5.52 19.50
C THR A 128 12.50 -6.64 18.44
N PRO A 129 12.14 -7.90 18.80
CA PRO A 129 11.99 -8.99 17.83
C PRO A 129 10.69 -8.92 17.02
N HIS A 130 9.76 -8.00 17.33
CA HIS A 130 8.43 -7.96 16.76
C HIS A 130 8.38 -7.20 15.42
N VAL A 131 9.34 -7.51 14.54
CA VAL A 131 9.48 -6.91 13.20
C VAL A 131 9.52 -7.99 12.14
N LEU A 132 8.73 -7.85 11.09
CA LEU A 132 8.74 -8.68 9.90
C LEU A 132 9.06 -7.78 8.69
N ALA A 133 10.31 -7.72 8.32
CA ALA A 133 10.81 -6.95 7.18
C ALA A 133 11.85 -7.75 6.40
N ALA A 134 12.02 -7.44 5.12
CA ALA A 134 12.99 -8.10 4.24
C ALA A 134 14.43 -7.61 4.47
N VAL A 135 14.79 -7.30 5.72
CA VAL A 135 16.13 -6.86 6.10
C VAL A 135 17.11 -8.01 5.91
N GLY A 136 18.22 -7.76 5.19
CA GLY A 136 19.21 -8.78 4.87
C GLY A 136 18.70 -9.92 3.97
N SER A 137 17.49 -9.79 3.41
CA SER A 137 16.90 -10.76 2.49
C SER A 137 17.15 -10.34 1.04
N PRO A 138 17.32 -11.28 0.10
CA PRO A 138 17.34 -10.98 -1.33
C PRO A 138 15.95 -10.61 -1.87
N VAL A 139 14.89 -10.67 -1.06
CA VAL A 139 13.52 -10.37 -1.47
C VAL A 139 13.31 -8.86 -1.52
N ASP A 140 13.00 -8.35 -2.72
CA ASP A 140 12.52 -7.00 -2.93
C ASP A 140 10.98 -7.00 -2.92
N ALA A 141 10.40 -6.42 -1.87
CA ALA A 141 8.95 -6.34 -1.70
C ALA A 141 8.25 -5.55 -2.83
N SER A 142 8.92 -4.52 -3.37
CA SER A 142 8.39 -3.73 -4.49
C SER A 142 8.41 -4.56 -5.79
N ALA A 143 9.47 -5.29 -6.04
CA ALA A 143 9.56 -6.21 -7.17
C ALA A 143 8.51 -7.33 -7.05
N ALA A 144 8.35 -7.93 -5.88
CA ALA A 144 7.32 -8.93 -5.63
C ALA A 144 5.90 -8.39 -5.88
N THR A 145 5.61 -7.15 -5.45
CA THR A 145 4.33 -6.49 -5.71
C THR A 145 4.14 -6.21 -7.21
N ALA A 146 5.18 -5.75 -7.91
CA ALA A 146 5.12 -5.54 -9.35
C ALA A 146 4.85 -6.85 -10.11
N HIS A 147 5.52 -7.95 -9.73
CA HIS A 147 5.25 -9.27 -10.30
C HIS A 147 3.82 -9.74 -10.06
N GLY A 148 3.28 -9.57 -8.86
CA GLY A 148 1.87 -9.88 -8.56
C GLY A 148 0.90 -9.07 -9.43
N THR A 149 1.19 -7.77 -9.64
CA THR A 149 0.40 -6.90 -10.51
C THR A 149 0.46 -7.36 -11.96
N LEU A 150 1.65 -7.72 -12.47
CA LEU A 150 1.80 -8.24 -13.82
C LEU A 150 1.10 -9.60 -14.01
N GLY A 151 1.13 -10.47 -13.00
CA GLY A 151 0.34 -11.72 -13.02
C GLY A 151 -1.17 -11.46 -13.10
N ALA A 152 -1.68 -10.43 -12.42
CA ALA A 152 -3.07 -10.00 -12.57
C ALA A 152 -3.36 -9.42 -13.96
N VAL A 153 -2.43 -8.69 -14.57
CA VAL A 153 -2.52 -8.25 -15.98
C VAL A 153 -2.63 -9.45 -16.90
N GLU A 154 -1.76 -10.46 -16.75
CA GLU A 154 -1.79 -11.67 -17.56
C GLU A 154 -3.13 -12.43 -17.43
N ALA A 155 -3.69 -12.50 -16.21
CA ALA A 155 -4.98 -13.12 -15.98
C ALA A 155 -6.11 -12.40 -16.74
N VAL A 156 -6.15 -11.06 -16.69
CA VAL A 156 -7.13 -10.24 -17.43
C VAL A 156 -6.96 -10.41 -18.95
N LEU A 157 -5.73 -10.41 -19.44
CA LEU A 157 -5.44 -10.61 -20.87
C LEU A 157 -5.82 -12.00 -21.34
N SER A 158 -5.68 -13.01 -20.50
CA SER A 158 -6.04 -14.40 -20.85
C SER A 158 -7.55 -14.65 -20.85
N SER A 159 -8.33 -13.88 -20.10
CA SER A 159 -9.78 -14.03 -19.96
C SER A 159 -10.56 -13.03 -20.82
N ASP A 160 -10.45 -11.75 -20.48
CA ASP A 160 -11.38 -10.71 -20.94
C ASP A 160 -10.82 -9.87 -22.11
N LEU A 161 -9.49 -9.82 -22.28
CA LEU A 161 -8.83 -8.95 -23.25
C LEU A 161 -7.87 -9.71 -24.20
N LYS A 162 -8.22 -10.92 -24.62
CA LYS A 162 -7.35 -11.80 -25.46
C LYS A 162 -6.84 -11.14 -26.73
N ASP A 163 -7.59 -10.23 -27.32
CA ASP A 163 -7.24 -9.55 -28.57
C ASP A 163 -6.51 -8.21 -28.36
N ALA A 164 -6.23 -7.84 -27.11
CA ALA A 164 -5.64 -6.53 -26.79
C ALA A 164 -4.11 -6.59 -26.56
N THR A 165 -3.42 -7.61 -27.04
CA THR A 165 -1.98 -7.81 -26.74
C THR A 165 -1.11 -7.73 -27.99
N PRO A 166 -0.09 -6.83 -28.06
CA PRO A 166 0.13 -5.69 -27.16
C PRO A 166 -0.89 -4.58 -27.41
N GLY A 167 -1.34 -3.94 -26.33
CA GLY A 167 -2.36 -2.89 -26.35
C GLY A 167 -1.85 -1.55 -25.82
N ARG A 168 -2.77 -0.79 -25.23
CA ARG A 168 -2.49 0.52 -24.61
C ARG A 168 -2.72 0.42 -23.11
N ALA A 169 -1.77 0.89 -22.31
CA ALA A 169 -1.85 0.89 -20.85
C ALA A 169 -1.57 2.29 -20.28
N LEU A 170 -2.22 2.62 -19.16
CA LEU A 170 -1.93 3.81 -18.39
C LEU A 170 -1.52 3.40 -16.97
N VAL A 171 -0.32 3.80 -16.56
CA VAL A 171 0.20 3.58 -15.20
C VAL A 171 0.16 4.89 -14.44
N HIS A 172 -0.64 4.94 -13.36
CA HIS A 172 -0.73 6.09 -12.48
C HIS A 172 0.07 5.85 -11.20
N GLY A 173 1.17 6.61 -11.02
CA GLY A 173 2.18 6.40 -10.00
C GLY A 173 3.33 5.55 -10.52
N CYS A 174 4.50 6.17 -10.76
CA CYS A 174 5.70 5.56 -11.34
C CYS A 174 6.82 5.40 -10.28
N GLY A 175 6.44 5.07 -9.05
CA GLY A 175 7.38 4.70 -7.99
C GLY A 175 8.01 3.32 -8.22
N ALA A 176 8.56 2.71 -7.16
CA ALA A 176 9.25 1.41 -7.27
C ALA A 176 8.39 0.32 -7.92
N VAL A 177 7.10 0.24 -7.57
CA VAL A 177 6.17 -0.75 -8.16
C VAL A 177 5.73 -0.33 -9.56
N GLY A 178 5.10 0.85 -9.68
CA GLY A 178 4.51 1.28 -10.96
C GLY A 178 5.54 1.52 -12.04
N GLY A 179 6.74 2.00 -11.71
CA GLY A 179 7.86 2.14 -12.65
C GLY A 179 8.31 0.78 -13.21
N THR A 180 8.39 -0.25 -12.37
CA THR A 180 8.71 -1.62 -12.79
C THR A 180 7.61 -2.18 -13.70
N VAL A 181 6.34 -2.00 -13.34
CA VAL A 181 5.19 -2.43 -14.17
C VAL A 181 5.20 -1.72 -15.52
N ALA A 182 5.35 -0.38 -15.52
CA ALA A 182 5.37 0.41 -16.75
C ALA A 182 6.52 -0.01 -17.68
N LYS A 183 7.73 -0.19 -17.12
CA LYS A 183 8.89 -0.65 -17.88
C LYS A 183 8.66 -2.03 -18.50
N THR A 184 8.12 -2.97 -17.73
CA THR A 184 7.85 -4.33 -18.24
C THR A 184 6.84 -4.30 -19.39
N LEU A 185 5.78 -3.48 -19.29
CA LEU A 185 4.81 -3.34 -20.38
C LEU A 185 5.43 -2.70 -21.62
N VAL A 186 6.32 -1.69 -21.45
CA VAL A 186 7.08 -1.12 -22.58
C VAL A 186 7.96 -2.18 -23.26
N ASP A 187 8.70 -2.97 -22.47
CA ASP A 187 9.57 -4.03 -22.97
C ASP A 187 8.77 -5.13 -23.69
N GLN A 188 7.50 -5.32 -23.35
CA GLN A 188 6.55 -6.23 -24.03
C GLN A 188 5.87 -5.59 -25.26
N GLY A 189 6.23 -4.38 -25.65
CA GLY A 189 5.72 -3.71 -26.84
C GLY A 189 4.39 -2.95 -26.65
N TRP A 190 3.96 -2.72 -25.41
CA TRP A 190 2.74 -1.93 -25.13
C TRP A 190 2.97 -0.43 -25.38
N THR A 191 1.92 0.26 -25.82
CA THR A 191 1.88 1.73 -25.79
C THR A 191 1.53 2.16 -24.38
N VAL A 192 2.53 2.62 -23.61
CA VAL A 192 2.38 2.95 -22.20
C VAL A 192 2.29 4.46 -22.00
N PHE A 193 1.25 4.91 -21.29
CA PHE A 193 1.11 6.25 -20.76
C PHE A 193 1.43 6.23 -19.27
N THR A 194 2.08 7.28 -18.77
CA THR A 194 2.48 7.39 -17.37
C THR A 194 2.01 8.69 -16.76
N VAL A 195 1.59 8.64 -15.49
CA VAL A 195 1.23 9.81 -14.68
C VAL A 195 1.94 9.71 -13.34
N ASP A 196 2.71 10.72 -12.96
CA ASP A 196 3.32 10.84 -11.63
C ASP A 196 3.50 12.32 -11.29
N LEU A 197 3.41 12.67 -10.00
CA LEU A 197 3.72 14.03 -9.51
C LEU A 197 5.18 14.39 -9.75
N ASN A 198 6.07 13.42 -9.67
CA ASN A 198 7.48 13.55 -10.04
C ASN A 198 7.62 13.30 -11.55
N ARG A 199 7.93 14.36 -12.29
CA ARG A 199 8.08 14.32 -13.75
C ARG A 199 9.20 13.40 -14.25
N GLU A 200 10.27 13.25 -13.48
CA GLU A 200 11.37 12.34 -13.85
C GLU A 200 10.92 10.89 -13.80
N ARG A 201 10.13 10.52 -12.78
CA ARG A 201 9.54 9.18 -12.68
C ARG A 201 8.54 8.91 -13.79
N ALA A 202 7.72 9.91 -14.16
CA ALA A 202 6.80 9.78 -15.28
C ALA A 202 7.55 9.65 -16.63
N GLY A 203 8.73 10.27 -16.78
CA GLY A 203 9.54 10.28 -18.01
C GLY A 203 10.27 8.97 -18.30
N LEU A 204 9.67 7.82 -18.01
CA LEU A 204 10.24 6.50 -18.27
C LEU A 204 10.51 6.29 -19.76
N ALA A 205 11.69 5.75 -20.10
CA ALA A 205 12.05 5.48 -21.49
C ALA A 205 11.07 4.54 -22.18
N GLY A 206 10.57 4.94 -23.35
CA GLY A 206 9.58 4.20 -24.12
C GLY A 206 8.13 4.42 -23.71
N ALA A 207 7.87 5.16 -22.62
CA ALA A 207 6.54 5.57 -22.22
C ALA A 207 6.23 7.03 -22.61
N THR A 208 4.95 7.39 -22.65
CA THR A 208 4.47 8.76 -22.91
C THR A 208 4.00 9.38 -21.59
N PRO A 209 4.74 10.32 -21.00
CA PRO A 209 4.33 10.97 -19.76
C PRO A 209 3.17 11.94 -20.02
N LEU A 210 2.17 11.88 -19.15
CA LEU A 210 1.05 12.80 -19.12
C LEU A 210 1.18 13.76 -17.93
N PRO A 211 0.80 15.04 -18.09
CA PRO A 211 0.75 15.95 -16.95
C PRO A 211 -0.25 15.46 -15.88
N PRO A 212 0.08 15.53 -14.57
CA PRO A 212 -0.84 15.13 -13.51
C PRO A 212 -2.16 15.93 -13.50
N SER A 213 -2.15 17.15 -14.07
CA SER A 213 -3.31 18.03 -14.17
C SER A 213 -4.21 17.74 -15.38
N CYS A 214 -3.81 16.84 -16.29
CA CYS A 214 -4.68 16.47 -17.41
C CYS A 214 -5.74 15.45 -16.97
N PRO A 215 -6.87 15.35 -17.68
CA PRO A 215 -7.86 14.30 -17.43
C PRO A 215 -7.35 12.96 -17.95
N TRP A 216 -6.31 12.40 -17.29
CA TRP A 216 -5.64 11.16 -17.67
C TRP A 216 -6.60 9.97 -17.78
N TRP A 217 -7.71 9.99 -17.04
CA TRP A 217 -8.74 8.95 -17.06
C TRP A 217 -9.55 8.92 -18.36
N GLU A 218 -9.56 10.01 -19.13
CA GLU A 218 -10.20 10.06 -20.44
C GLU A 218 -9.32 9.49 -21.57
N VAL A 219 -8.07 9.20 -21.30
CA VAL A 219 -7.19 8.55 -22.28
C VAL A 219 -7.71 7.15 -22.57
N LYS A 220 -8.01 6.89 -23.84
CA LYS A 220 -8.49 5.55 -24.24
C LYS A 220 -7.36 4.53 -24.16
N VAL A 221 -7.48 3.60 -23.22
CA VAL A 221 -6.51 2.51 -22.99
C VAL A 221 -7.24 1.17 -22.79
N ASP A 222 -6.53 0.08 -22.92
CA ASP A 222 -7.04 -1.24 -22.62
C ASP A 222 -6.93 -1.55 -21.12
N LEU A 223 -5.81 -1.13 -20.50
CA LEU A 223 -5.53 -1.34 -19.09
C LEU A 223 -5.25 -0.01 -18.38
N MET A 224 -5.85 0.17 -17.21
CA MET A 224 -5.51 1.23 -16.26
C MET A 224 -4.93 0.60 -14.99
N LEU A 225 -3.72 1.02 -14.60
CA LEU A 225 -2.96 0.46 -13.49
C LEU A 225 -2.73 1.53 -12.41
N PRO A 226 -3.61 1.64 -11.41
CA PRO A 226 -3.41 2.49 -10.24
C PRO A 226 -2.28 1.93 -9.36
N CYS A 227 -1.12 2.60 -9.36
CA CYS A 227 0.06 2.22 -8.58
C CYS A 227 0.49 3.32 -7.59
N SER A 228 -0.33 4.35 -7.37
CA SER A 228 0.01 5.50 -6.53
C SER A 228 -0.62 5.42 -5.13
N ILE A 229 -1.81 5.95 -4.96
CA ILE A 229 -2.49 6.12 -3.66
C ILE A 229 -3.82 5.41 -3.61
N SER A 230 -4.30 5.14 -2.39
CA SER A 230 -5.69 4.72 -2.14
C SER A 230 -6.66 5.85 -2.51
N GLY A 231 -7.88 5.49 -2.94
CA GLY A 231 -8.92 6.47 -3.24
C GLY A 231 -8.62 7.36 -4.46
N LEU A 232 -7.75 6.93 -5.36
CA LEU A 232 -7.44 7.65 -6.59
C LEU A 232 -8.67 7.85 -7.47
N ILE A 233 -9.52 6.83 -7.56
CA ILE A 233 -10.67 6.79 -8.46
C ILE A 233 -11.93 7.14 -7.67
N ASN A 234 -12.39 8.38 -7.82
CA ASN A 234 -13.68 8.85 -7.32
C ASN A 234 -14.79 8.62 -8.36
N SER A 235 -16.03 9.00 -8.05
CA SER A 235 -17.17 8.80 -8.95
C SER A 235 -17.01 9.54 -10.29
N GLU A 236 -16.49 10.77 -10.28
CA GLU A 236 -16.26 11.56 -11.49
C GLU A 236 -15.24 10.88 -12.42
N ILE A 237 -14.12 10.43 -11.84
CA ILE A 237 -13.08 9.71 -12.58
C ILE A 237 -13.65 8.38 -13.10
N ALA A 238 -14.38 7.63 -12.27
CA ALA A 238 -14.96 6.36 -12.68
C ALA A 238 -15.94 6.49 -13.87
N GLU A 239 -16.79 7.53 -13.87
CA GLU A 239 -17.73 7.81 -14.94
C GLU A 239 -17.02 8.25 -16.24
N GLY A 240 -15.91 8.99 -16.11
CA GLY A 240 -15.13 9.48 -17.25
C GLY A 240 -14.11 8.48 -17.80
N MET A 241 -13.83 7.39 -17.10
CA MET A 241 -12.78 6.43 -17.48
C MET A 241 -13.06 5.77 -18.84
N ARG A 242 -12.01 5.73 -19.68
CA ARG A 242 -12.03 5.08 -21.00
C ARG A 242 -11.06 3.89 -21.02
N THR A 243 -11.24 2.97 -20.09
CA THR A 243 -10.46 1.74 -20.00
C THR A 243 -11.36 0.51 -20.09
N LYS A 244 -10.80 -0.61 -20.53
CA LYS A 244 -11.51 -1.91 -20.56
C LYS A 244 -11.36 -2.65 -19.23
N ALA A 245 -10.21 -2.49 -18.55
CA ALA A 245 -9.96 -3.12 -17.25
C ALA A 245 -9.09 -2.23 -16.35
N VAL A 246 -9.29 -2.37 -15.03
CA VAL A 246 -8.47 -1.71 -13.99
C VAL A 246 -7.75 -2.80 -13.21
N VAL A 247 -6.41 -2.74 -13.19
CA VAL A 247 -5.55 -3.70 -12.49
C VAL A 247 -4.70 -2.93 -11.47
N PRO A 248 -5.15 -2.78 -10.22
CA PRO A 248 -4.48 -1.96 -9.24
C PRO A 248 -3.31 -2.69 -8.57
N ALA A 249 -2.18 -1.97 -8.35
CA ALA A 249 -1.18 -2.30 -7.35
C ALA A 249 -1.45 -1.55 -6.03
N ALA A 250 -2.13 -0.38 -6.09
CA ALA A 250 -2.52 0.38 -4.92
C ALA A 250 -3.64 -0.31 -4.14
N ASN A 251 -3.56 -0.26 -2.81
CA ASN A 251 -4.66 -0.71 -1.94
C ASN A 251 -5.88 0.20 -2.10
N ALA A 252 -7.09 -0.39 -2.22
CA ALA A 252 -8.35 0.34 -2.28
C ALA A 252 -8.28 1.57 -3.22
N PRO A 253 -8.06 1.40 -4.53
CA PRO A 253 -7.88 2.50 -5.46
C PRO A 253 -9.17 3.31 -5.69
N PHE A 254 -10.33 2.72 -5.42
CA PHE A 254 -11.63 3.39 -5.51
C PHE A 254 -12.00 4.09 -4.20
N GLN A 255 -12.62 5.26 -4.31
CA GLN A 255 -13.29 5.91 -3.18
C GLN A 255 -14.64 5.22 -2.94
N ASN A 256 -14.95 4.98 -1.65
CA ASN A 256 -16.26 4.49 -1.22
C ASN A 256 -17.27 5.62 -1.18
#